data_9ba1554d1af0f8c631dfd77c810ac134
#
_entry.id   9ba1554d1af0f8c631dfd77c810ac134
#
_cell.length_a   1.000
_cell.length_b   1.000
_cell.length_c   1.000
_cell.angle_alpha   90.00
_cell.angle_beta   90.00
_cell.angle_gamma   90.00
#
_symmetry.space_group_name_H-M   'P 1'
#
loop_
_entity.id
_entity.type
_entity.pdbx_description
1 polymer ?
#
loop_
_entity_poly.entity_id
_entity_poly.type
_entity_poly.pdbx_seq_one_letter_code
_entity_poly.pdbx_strand_id
1 'polypeptide(L)'
;MDASLFSILYSTLVTFCLVALLSVRFYDNQRFSEVTESETHSTAQIQLYIKPNRILKSNHATALTVNFPLRLFGTDNPADWRTRAVHSTQIAYAQDKKWKEYSRAQDAEDAWLYEHWFYGMTHGVILESGALDGIRFSTSYMFEHFANWTSLHVEADLINYGNLIQNRADSININCALCSEPQLLHYADEGDPAIRGFVELMPPAFLSYWNPKISSGEIKLEDLPAVQCVTAKSLLRELHVHHIDIWVLDVEGAEESVLKGTDFSKVRINAIAMECDTHDIPKNKRKTDIIESHGFECTLVQRNCMCRNLLHKTSAAPQ
;
A
#
# COMPACT_ATOMS: atom_id res chain seq x y z
N MET A 1 21.95 -8.57 47.23
CA MET A 1 21.86 -7.88 45.91
C MET A 1 21.41 -6.46 46.21
N ASP A 2 22.25 -5.53 45.88
CA ASP A 2 22.31 -4.19 46.46
C ASP A 2 21.23 -3.27 45.84
N ALA A 3 20.43 -2.60 46.69
CA ALA A 3 19.37 -1.68 46.30
C ALA A 3 19.88 -0.44 45.53
N SER A 4 21.19 -0.19 45.57
CA SER A 4 21.87 0.89 44.90
C SER A 4 21.97 0.67 43.37
N LEU A 5 22.13 -0.58 42.89
CA LEU A 5 22.18 -0.91 41.48
C LEU A 5 20.82 -0.76 40.79
N PHE A 6 19.72 -1.02 41.50
CA PHE A 6 18.37 -0.88 40.94
C PHE A 6 17.97 0.58 40.73
N SER A 7 18.43 1.45 41.65
CA SER A 7 18.18 2.90 41.55
C SER A 7 18.93 3.55 40.39
N ILE A 8 20.14 3.10 40.08
CA ILE A 8 20.95 3.65 38.95
C ILE A 8 20.39 3.19 37.61
N LEU A 9 19.95 1.94 37.48
CA LEU A 9 19.33 1.41 36.25
C LEU A 9 17.96 2.07 35.96
N TYR A 10 17.16 2.36 36.99
CA TYR A 10 15.88 3.03 36.85
C TYR A 10 16.05 4.52 36.47
N SER A 11 17.04 5.19 37.05
CA SER A 11 17.38 6.57 36.73
C SER A 11 17.87 6.75 35.30
N THR A 12 18.72 5.84 34.82
CA THR A 12 19.19 5.87 33.41
C THR A 12 18.09 5.57 32.39
N LEU A 13 17.18 4.65 32.70
CA LEU A 13 16.05 4.33 31.80
C LEU A 13 15.07 5.50 31.68
N VAL A 14 14.76 6.17 32.79
CA VAL A 14 13.86 7.34 32.83
C VAL A 14 14.50 8.54 32.14
N THR A 15 15.81 8.72 32.24
CA THR A 15 16.53 9.81 31.58
C THR A 15 16.59 9.56 30.07
N PHE A 16 16.75 8.33 29.61
CA PHE A 16 16.70 7.99 28.18
C PHE A 16 15.31 8.20 27.57
N CYS A 17 14.23 7.83 28.29
CA CYS A 17 12.86 8.09 27.83
C CYS A 17 12.52 9.58 27.82
N LEU A 18 13.04 10.39 28.74
CA LEU A 18 12.82 11.84 28.79
C LEU A 18 13.58 12.59 27.70
N VAL A 19 14.78 12.16 27.33
CA VAL A 19 15.55 12.73 26.23
C VAL A 19 14.90 12.39 24.89
N ALA A 20 14.34 11.19 24.71
CA ALA A 20 13.57 10.83 23.53
C ALA A 20 12.25 11.62 23.41
N LEU A 21 11.62 12.02 24.53
CA LEU A 21 10.39 12.82 24.53
C LEU A 21 10.63 14.33 24.39
N LEU A 22 11.82 14.82 24.71
CA LEU A 22 12.17 16.25 24.59
C LEU A 22 12.71 16.62 23.20
N SER A 23 13.22 15.68 22.42
CA SER A 23 13.64 15.92 21.03
C SER A 23 12.47 16.06 20.03
N VAL A 24 11.24 15.79 20.45
CA VAL A 24 10.02 15.90 19.61
C VAL A 24 9.37 17.31 19.67
N ARG A 25 9.83 18.24 20.49
CA ARG A 25 9.11 19.52 20.78
C ARG A 25 9.61 20.77 20.09
N PHE A 26 10.60 20.73 19.25
CA PHE A 26 11.04 21.92 18.50
C PHE A 26 11.17 21.61 17.01
N TYR A 27 10.13 21.80 16.25
CA TYR A 27 10.25 22.11 14.81
C TYR A 27 9.11 23.01 14.35
N ASP A 28 9.46 24.28 14.27
CA ASP A 28 8.79 25.27 13.47
C ASP A 28 9.33 25.20 12.04
N ASN A 29 8.43 25.24 11.07
CA ASN A 29 8.61 25.56 9.65
C ASN A 29 10.02 25.42 9.03
N GLN A 30 10.31 24.33 8.47
CA GLN A 30 11.10 24.03 7.26
C GLN A 30 12.09 22.88 7.43
N ARG A 31 11.92 21.86 6.54
CA ARG A 31 12.89 20.82 6.14
C ARG A 31 13.13 19.61 7.05
N PHE A 32 12.67 18.48 6.52
CA PHE A 32 13.32 17.16 6.43
C PHE A 32 14.09 16.57 7.62
N SER A 33 13.55 15.46 8.10
CA SER A 33 14.16 14.20 8.52
C SER A 33 15.60 14.25 9.06
N GLU A 34 15.75 14.08 10.33
CA GLU A 34 16.90 13.38 10.90
C GLU A 34 16.48 11.93 11.25
N VAL A 35 17.19 10.97 10.63
CA VAL A 35 17.12 9.56 10.96
C VAL A 35 18.03 9.32 12.14
N THR A 36 17.49 8.94 13.29
CA THR A 36 18.32 8.47 14.40
C THR A 36 18.50 6.97 14.28
N GLU A 37 19.72 6.52 14.00
CA GLU A 37 20.12 5.13 14.00
C GLU A 37 20.20 4.58 15.42
N SER A 38 19.52 3.47 15.68
CA SER A 38 19.84 2.56 16.77
C SER A 38 20.02 1.16 16.21
N GLU A 39 21.23 0.67 16.31
CA GLU A 39 21.62 -0.68 15.88
C GLU A 39 20.96 -1.73 16.76
N THR A 40 19.92 -2.37 16.27
CA THR A 40 19.50 -3.78 16.48
C THR A 40 18.19 -4.01 15.74
N HIS A 41 18.17 -4.79 14.66
CA HIS A 41 17.00 -5.28 13.92
C HIS A 41 15.78 -4.32 13.89
N SER A 42 15.99 -3.06 13.58
CA SER A 42 14.94 -2.07 13.67
C SER A 42 14.43 -1.68 12.29
N THR A 43 13.14 -1.78 12.13
CA THR A 43 12.38 -1.10 11.09
C THR A 43 12.40 0.39 11.41
N ALA A 44 12.88 1.25 10.52
CA ALA A 44 12.75 2.69 10.69
C ALA A 44 11.26 3.06 10.51
N GLN A 45 10.65 3.64 11.54
CA GLN A 45 9.32 4.22 11.43
C GLN A 45 9.45 5.69 11.03
N ILE A 46 8.99 6.03 9.85
CA ILE A 46 8.86 7.42 9.42
C ILE A 46 7.40 7.82 9.58
N GLN A 47 7.16 8.78 10.45
CA GLN A 47 5.83 9.34 10.65
C GLN A 47 5.67 10.54 9.71
N LEU A 48 4.95 10.35 8.61
CA LEU A 48 4.68 11.40 7.65
C LEU A 48 3.41 12.16 8.07
N TYR A 49 3.54 13.46 8.33
CA TYR A 49 2.40 14.33 8.61
C TYR A 49 1.96 15.01 7.32
N ILE A 50 0.82 14.59 6.78
CA ILE A 50 0.18 15.29 5.67
C ILE A 50 -0.72 16.36 6.27
N LYS A 51 -0.38 17.65 6.05
CA LYS A 51 -1.25 18.75 6.49
C LYS A 51 -2.57 18.68 5.75
N PRO A 52 -3.72 18.53 6.44
CA PRO A 52 -5.02 18.62 5.79
C PRO A 52 -5.19 20.02 5.20
N ASN A 53 -5.72 20.10 4.00
CA ASN A 53 -6.15 21.37 3.44
C ASN A 53 -7.17 22.03 4.39
N ARG A 54 -7.12 23.35 4.50
CA ARG A 54 -7.70 24.27 5.50
C ARG A 54 -9.17 24.12 5.91
N ILE A 55 -9.88 23.03 5.60
CA ILE A 55 -11.34 22.92 5.77
C ILE A 55 -11.76 22.02 6.94
N LEU A 56 -10.87 21.18 7.48
CA LEU A 56 -11.24 20.31 8.60
C LEU A 56 -10.70 20.87 9.93
N LYS A 57 -11.63 21.36 10.76
CA LYS A 57 -11.37 21.75 12.16
C LYS A 57 -11.20 20.52 13.07
N SER A 58 -10.40 19.55 12.69
CA SER A 58 -10.01 18.49 13.62
C SER A 58 -8.55 18.69 14.00
N ASN A 59 -8.30 18.75 15.31
CA ASN A 59 -6.97 18.94 15.90
C ASN A 59 -6.08 17.69 15.84
N HIS A 60 -6.43 16.70 15.02
CA HIS A 60 -5.66 15.48 14.86
C HIS A 60 -5.01 15.45 13.49
N ALA A 61 -3.72 15.77 13.47
CA ALA A 61 -2.90 15.43 12.30
C ALA A 61 -2.86 13.90 12.19
N THR A 62 -3.34 13.35 11.08
CA THR A 62 -3.24 11.93 10.83
C THR A 62 -1.79 11.60 10.51
N ALA A 63 -1.17 10.82 11.36
CA ALA A 63 0.16 10.33 11.12
C ALA A 63 0.10 9.15 10.15
N LEU A 64 0.80 9.28 9.02
CA LEU A 64 1.02 8.17 8.12
C LEU A 64 2.18 7.34 8.69
N THR A 65 1.93 6.10 9.06
CA THR A 65 2.99 5.21 9.53
C THR A 65 3.55 4.43 8.35
N VAL A 66 4.85 4.56 8.11
CA VAL A 66 5.55 3.85 7.04
C VAL A 66 6.71 3.08 7.65
N ASN A 67 6.72 1.78 7.47
CA ASN A 67 7.83 0.93 7.88
C ASN A 67 8.74 0.64 6.67
N PHE A 68 10.00 1.03 6.79
CA PHE A 68 11.03 0.75 5.80
C PHE A 68 11.98 -0.33 6.33
N PRO A 69 12.16 -1.42 5.60
CA PRO A 69 13.22 -2.38 5.95
C PRO A 69 14.59 -1.76 5.67
N LEU A 70 15.44 -1.69 6.67
CA LEU A 70 16.80 -1.12 6.55
C LEU A 70 17.66 -1.79 5.48
N ARG A 71 17.37 -3.05 5.12
CA ARG A 71 18.10 -3.80 4.09
C ARG A 71 17.89 -3.31 2.66
N LEU A 72 16.80 -2.60 2.38
CA LEU A 72 16.52 -2.05 1.03
C LEU A 72 17.31 -0.79 0.77
N PHE A 73 17.76 -0.14 1.82
CA PHE A 73 18.57 1.05 1.74
C PHE A 73 20.01 0.62 2.01
N GLY A 74 20.79 0.39 0.96
CA GLY A 74 22.26 0.32 1.14
C GLY A 74 22.70 1.54 1.96
N THR A 75 23.81 1.44 2.67
CA THR A 75 24.28 2.33 3.73
C THR A 75 24.29 3.83 3.38
N ASP A 76 24.12 4.22 2.11
CA ASP A 76 24.46 5.56 1.68
C ASP A 76 23.35 6.36 0.97
N ASN A 77 22.21 5.76 0.53
CA ASN A 77 21.14 6.53 -0.11
C ASN A 77 19.79 5.81 -0.18
N PRO A 78 18.74 6.29 0.52
CA PRO A 78 17.38 5.77 0.42
C PRO A 78 16.77 5.78 -1.00
N ALA A 79 17.31 6.60 -1.91
CA ALA A 79 16.85 6.68 -3.30
C ALA A 79 17.29 5.48 -4.17
N ASP A 80 18.21 4.64 -3.70
CA ASP A 80 18.86 3.61 -4.53
C ASP A 80 17.92 2.45 -4.94
N TRP A 81 16.96 2.09 -4.09
CA TRP A 81 15.97 1.05 -4.43
C TRP A 81 15.07 1.45 -5.61
N ARG A 82 14.78 2.73 -5.77
CA ARG A 82 13.96 3.29 -6.85
C ARG A 82 14.68 3.20 -8.20
N THR A 83 15.97 3.37 -8.18
CA THR A 83 16.82 3.28 -9.38
C THR A 83 16.99 1.83 -9.81
N ARG A 84 17.10 0.88 -8.89
CA ARG A 84 17.18 -0.55 -9.18
C ARG A 84 15.92 -1.11 -9.82
N ALA A 85 14.75 -0.60 -9.42
CA ALA A 85 13.47 -1.03 -9.97
C ALA A 85 13.30 -0.66 -11.47
N VAL A 86 13.99 0.37 -11.94
CA VAL A 86 13.95 0.80 -13.36
C VAL A 86 14.83 -0.09 -14.26
N HIS A 87 15.80 -0.79 -13.68
CA HIS A 87 16.78 -1.62 -14.38
C HIS A 87 16.57 -3.12 -14.13
N SER A 88 15.30 -3.56 -14.07
CA SER A 88 15.01 -4.99 -13.95
C SER A 88 15.59 -5.78 -15.12
N THR A 89 16.33 -6.84 -14.82
CA THR A 89 16.89 -7.76 -15.81
C THR A 89 16.01 -8.99 -15.94
N GLN A 90 15.72 -9.40 -17.18
CA GLN A 90 15.09 -10.70 -17.41
C GLN A 90 16.12 -11.79 -17.10
N ILE A 91 15.78 -12.66 -16.17
CA ILE A 91 16.51 -13.91 -15.97
C ILE A 91 15.69 -14.99 -16.68
N ALA A 92 16.35 -15.73 -17.57
CA ALA A 92 15.74 -16.92 -18.14
C ALA A 92 15.59 -17.99 -17.03
N TYR A 93 14.51 -17.91 -16.28
CA TYR A 93 14.09 -19.00 -15.41
C TYR A 93 13.64 -20.14 -16.33
N ALA A 94 14.49 -21.13 -16.47
CA ALA A 94 14.12 -22.36 -17.13
C ALA A 94 12.79 -22.85 -16.57
N GLN A 95 11.85 -23.14 -17.43
CA GLN A 95 10.62 -23.93 -17.41
C GLN A 95 10.09 -24.50 -16.06
N ASP A 96 10.72 -24.16 -14.96
CA ASP A 96 10.43 -24.67 -13.63
C ASP A 96 9.32 -23.79 -13.01
N LYS A 97 8.10 -24.33 -12.98
CA LYS A 97 6.91 -23.65 -12.45
C LYS A 97 6.97 -23.44 -10.92
N LYS A 98 8.13 -23.27 -10.34
CA LYS A 98 8.35 -23.04 -8.90
C LYS A 98 7.64 -21.80 -8.37
N TRP A 99 7.39 -20.82 -9.22
CA TRP A 99 6.61 -19.64 -8.83
C TRP A 99 5.21 -20.00 -8.29
N LYS A 100 4.62 -21.15 -8.69
CA LYS A 100 3.33 -21.63 -8.20
C LYS A 100 3.31 -21.88 -6.69
N GLU A 101 4.45 -22.24 -6.11
CA GLU A 101 4.57 -22.45 -4.66
C GLU A 101 4.40 -21.14 -3.87
N TYR A 102 4.65 -20.01 -4.53
CA TYR A 102 4.57 -18.68 -3.96
C TYR A 102 3.27 -17.93 -4.30
N SER A 103 2.45 -18.44 -5.23
CA SER A 103 1.17 -17.82 -5.60
C SER A 103 0.22 -17.78 -4.40
N ARG A 104 -0.35 -16.62 -4.12
CA ARG A 104 -1.26 -16.36 -3.00
C ARG A 104 -2.50 -15.58 -3.39
N ALA A 105 -2.51 -15.00 -4.59
CA ALA A 105 -3.62 -14.21 -5.07
C ALA A 105 -4.94 -15.00 -5.10
N GLN A 106 -6.06 -14.34 -4.85
CA GLN A 106 -7.36 -14.97 -4.70
C GLN A 106 -7.84 -15.66 -5.98
N ASP A 107 -7.68 -15.00 -7.11
CA ASP A 107 -8.10 -15.45 -8.44
C ASP A 107 -6.89 -15.72 -9.37
N ALA A 108 -5.72 -16.01 -8.76
CA ALA A 108 -4.47 -16.28 -9.47
C ALA A 108 -3.99 -15.11 -10.36
N GLU A 109 -4.25 -13.87 -9.95
CA GLU A 109 -3.82 -12.65 -10.65
C GLU A 109 -2.32 -12.56 -10.76
N ASP A 110 -1.60 -12.96 -9.69
CA ASP A 110 -0.15 -13.06 -9.65
C ASP A 110 0.38 -13.99 -10.75
N ALA A 111 -0.21 -15.17 -10.86
CA ALA A 111 0.13 -16.14 -11.88
C ALA A 111 -0.13 -15.61 -13.29
N TRP A 112 -1.30 -15.01 -13.48
CA TRP A 112 -1.69 -14.47 -14.78
C TRP A 112 -0.76 -13.32 -15.22
N LEU A 113 -0.50 -12.34 -14.33
CA LEU A 113 0.40 -11.22 -14.59
C LEU A 113 1.81 -11.71 -14.91
N TYR A 114 2.32 -12.67 -14.14
CA TYR A 114 3.65 -13.22 -14.36
C TYR A 114 3.74 -13.94 -15.70
N GLU A 115 2.82 -14.87 -16.01
CA GLU A 115 2.87 -15.67 -17.22
C GLU A 115 2.67 -14.82 -18.51
N HIS A 116 1.84 -13.76 -18.46
CA HIS A 116 1.48 -13.01 -19.65
C HIS A 116 2.33 -11.77 -19.88
N TRP A 117 2.77 -11.07 -18.80
CA TRP A 117 3.41 -9.77 -18.97
C TRP A 117 4.79 -9.65 -18.33
N PHE A 118 5.08 -10.40 -17.29
CA PHE A 118 6.29 -10.22 -16.48
C PHE A 118 7.14 -11.49 -16.34
N TYR A 119 6.95 -12.46 -17.25
CA TYR A 119 7.67 -13.73 -17.20
C TYR A 119 9.17 -13.53 -17.22
N GLY A 120 9.87 -14.10 -16.22
CA GLY A 120 11.32 -13.99 -16.07
C GLY A 120 11.83 -12.62 -15.62
N MET A 121 10.97 -11.64 -15.42
CA MET A 121 11.35 -10.33 -14.93
C MET A 121 11.66 -10.38 -13.43
N THR A 122 12.81 -9.82 -13.04
CA THR A 122 13.25 -9.69 -11.65
C THR A 122 13.47 -8.24 -11.27
N HIS A 123 13.49 -7.96 -9.96
CA HIS A 123 13.79 -6.63 -9.42
C HIS A 123 12.80 -5.52 -9.89
N GLY A 124 11.57 -5.89 -10.18
CA GLY A 124 10.49 -4.94 -10.44
C GLY A 124 9.98 -4.27 -9.16
N VAL A 125 9.03 -3.36 -9.34
CA VAL A 125 8.32 -2.68 -8.24
C VAL A 125 6.84 -3.04 -8.32
N ILE A 126 6.29 -3.54 -7.23
CA ILE A 126 4.86 -3.80 -7.10
C ILE A 126 4.28 -2.99 -5.94
N LEU A 127 3.20 -2.26 -6.22
CA LEU A 127 2.37 -1.61 -5.21
C LEU A 127 1.10 -2.43 -5.04
N GLU A 128 0.78 -2.83 -3.82
CA GLU A 128 -0.45 -3.52 -3.48
C GLU A 128 -1.26 -2.66 -2.50
N SER A 129 -2.44 -2.20 -2.93
CA SER A 129 -3.37 -1.41 -2.13
C SER A 129 -4.56 -2.27 -1.74
N GLY A 130 -4.81 -2.40 -0.43
CA GLY A 130 -5.64 -3.44 0.18
C GLY A 130 -4.81 -4.70 0.43
N ALA A 131 -3.64 -4.54 1.08
CA ALA A 131 -2.65 -5.62 1.20
C ALA A 131 -2.99 -6.66 2.29
N LEU A 132 -4.07 -6.46 3.06
CA LEU A 132 -4.47 -7.31 4.18
C LEU A 132 -3.29 -7.60 5.13
N ASP A 133 -3.08 -8.88 5.45
CA ASP A 133 -1.98 -9.36 6.29
C ASP A 133 -0.67 -9.60 5.50
N GLY A 134 -0.67 -9.32 4.19
CA GLY A 134 0.48 -9.50 3.30
C GLY A 134 0.74 -10.94 2.85
N ILE A 135 -0.10 -11.90 3.24
CA ILE A 135 -0.01 -13.31 2.82
C ILE A 135 -1.32 -13.74 2.16
N ARG A 136 -2.44 -13.60 2.88
CA ARG A 136 -3.76 -13.98 2.39
C ARG A 136 -4.13 -13.11 1.21
N PHE A 137 -4.42 -13.74 0.06
CA PHE A 137 -4.81 -13.08 -1.18
C PHE A 137 -3.77 -12.11 -1.77
N SER A 138 -2.54 -12.10 -1.25
CA SER A 138 -1.50 -11.17 -1.70
C SER A 138 -0.97 -11.55 -3.09
N THR A 139 -1.22 -10.67 -4.05
CA THR A 139 -0.65 -10.73 -5.40
C THR A 139 0.86 -10.45 -5.38
N SER A 140 1.32 -9.54 -4.52
CA SER A 140 2.73 -9.16 -4.44
C SER A 140 3.63 -10.24 -3.82
N TYR A 141 3.06 -11.19 -3.07
CA TYR A 141 3.83 -12.22 -2.37
C TYR A 141 4.72 -13.03 -3.31
N MET A 142 4.16 -13.48 -4.44
CA MET A 142 4.91 -14.25 -5.44
C MET A 142 6.02 -13.41 -6.07
N PHE A 143 5.75 -12.19 -6.46
CA PHE A 143 6.72 -11.31 -7.10
C PHE A 143 7.90 -10.99 -6.18
N GLU A 144 7.64 -10.76 -4.89
CA GLU A 144 8.69 -10.50 -3.92
C GLU A 144 9.54 -11.74 -3.63
N HIS A 145 8.90 -12.86 -3.27
CA HIS A 145 9.62 -14.04 -2.78
C HIS A 145 10.24 -14.89 -3.89
N PHE A 146 9.64 -14.91 -5.06
CA PHE A 146 10.14 -15.69 -6.20
C PHE A 146 10.99 -14.85 -7.14
N ALA A 147 10.54 -13.65 -7.51
CA ALA A 147 11.19 -12.83 -8.53
C ALA A 147 12.04 -11.69 -7.95
N ASN A 148 12.16 -11.61 -6.62
CA ASN A 148 12.95 -10.60 -5.90
C ASN A 148 12.55 -9.15 -6.25
N TRP A 149 11.23 -8.90 -6.33
CA TRP A 149 10.69 -7.56 -6.55
C TRP A 149 10.64 -6.76 -5.25
N THR A 150 10.68 -5.45 -5.38
CA THR A 150 10.41 -4.53 -4.27
C THR A 150 8.91 -4.35 -4.13
N SER A 151 8.38 -4.67 -2.95
CA SER A 151 6.95 -4.54 -2.66
C SER A 151 6.67 -3.33 -1.78
N LEU A 152 5.65 -2.58 -2.19
CA LEU A 152 5.03 -1.51 -1.41
C LEU A 152 3.60 -1.95 -1.10
N HIS A 153 3.21 -1.86 0.16
CA HIS A 153 1.89 -2.26 0.63
C HIS A 153 1.18 -1.08 1.27
N VAL A 154 -0.08 -0.89 0.91
CA VAL A 154 -0.98 0.07 1.54
C VAL A 154 -2.13 -0.69 2.17
N GLU A 155 -2.32 -0.54 3.48
CA GLU A 155 -3.36 -1.20 4.25
C GLU A 155 -3.99 -0.20 5.23
N ALA A 156 -5.31 -0.06 5.17
CA ALA A 156 -6.06 0.90 5.98
C ALA A 156 -6.43 0.34 7.37
N ASP A 157 -6.77 -0.95 7.44
CA ASP A 157 -7.13 -1.61 8.70
C ASP A 157 -5.91 -1.78 9.60
N LEU A 158 -5.97 -1.27 10.84
CA LEU A 158 -4.85 -1.32 11.78
C LEU A 158 -4.49 -2.74 12.21
N ILE A 159 -5.46 -3.66 12.26
CA ILE A 159 -5.21 -5.05 12.67
C ILE A 159 -4.51 -5.79 11.54
N ASN A 160 -5.01 -5.65 10.31
CA ASN A 160 -4.37 -6.21 9.13
C ASN A 160 -2.96 -5.64 8.96
N TYR A 161 -2.80 -4.33 9.09
CA TYR A 161 -1.49 -3.69 9.03
C TYR A 161 -0.52 -4.21 10.09
N GLY A 162 -0.99 -4.44 11.32
CA GLY A 162 -0.19 -5.05 12.40
C GLY A 162 0.33 -6.45 12.04
N ASN A 163 -0.46 -7.25 11.31
CA ASN A 163 -0.04 -8.54 10.80
C ASN A 163 0.89 -8.39 9.58
N LEU A 164 0.56 -7.47 8.68
CA LEU A 164 1.33 -7.16 7.47
C LEU A 164 2.80 -6.84 7.78
N ILE A 165 3.07 -5.96 8.74
CA ILE A 165 4.44 -5.59 9.12
C ILE A 165 5.24 -6.74 9.74
N GLN A 166 4.57 -7.75 10.29
CA GLN A 166 5.22 -8.96 10.81
C GLN A 166 5.48 -9.95 9.69
N ASN A 167 4.50 -10.15 8.81
CA ASN A 167 4.58 -11.12 7.72
C ASN A 167 5.48 -10.66 6.58
N ARG A 168 5.58 -9.35 6.36
CA ARG A 168 6.31 -8.71 5.26
C ARG A 168 7.30 -7.66 5.80
N ALA A 169 8.10 -8.07 6.79
CA ALA A 169 9.02 -7.16 7.50
C ALA A 169 10.11 -6.56 6.59
N ASP A 170 10.44 -7.21 5.50
CA ASP A 170 11.43 -6.74 4.52
C ASP A 170 10.81 -5.88 3.39
N SER A 171 9.51 -5.61 3.43
CA SER A 171 8.79 -4.78 2.45
C SER A 171 8.50 -3.38 2.99
N ILE A 172 8.10 -2.48 2.09
CA ILE A 172 7.65 -1.12 2.47
C ILE A 172 6.17 -1.17 2.80
N ASN A 173 5.82 -1.07 4.07
CA ASN A 173 4.45 -1.18 4.55
C ASN A 173 3.93 0.17 5.02
N ILE A 174 2.73 0.55 4.59
CA ILE A 174 2.15 1.87 4.79
C ILE A 174 0.73 1.72 5.35
N ASN A 175 0.49 2.25 6.55
CA ASN A 175 -0.85 2.29 7.11
C ASN A 175 -1.52 3.60 6.70
N CYS A 176 -2.36 3.54 5.70
CA CYS A 176 -3.23 4.64 5.29
C CYS A 176 -4.38 4.16 4.41
N ALA A 177 -5.38 5.02 4.27
CA ALA A 177 -6.45 4.90 3.29
C ALA A 177 -6.13 5.74 2.05
N LEU A 178 -6.55 5.26 0.86
CA LEU A 178 -6.42 6.00 -0.39
C LEU A 178 -7.80 6.49 -0.87
N CYS A 179 -7.84 7.69 -1.46
CA CYS A 179 -9.05 8.31 -1.98
C CYS A 179 -8.75 9.39 -3.04
N SER A 180 -9.81 9.98 -3.62
CA SER A 180 -9.69 11.02 -4.65
C SER A 180 -9.14 12.35 -4.13
N GLU A 181 -9.51 12.70 -2.90
CA GLU A 181 -9.07 13.91 -2.19
C GLU A 181 -9.02 13.63 -0.68
N PRO A 182 -8.14 14.30 0.07
CA PRO A 182 -8.04 14.08 1.51
C PRO A 182 -9.36 14.38 2.22
N GLN A 183 -9.96 13.36 2.83
CA GLN A 183 -11.23 13.45 3.54
C GLN A 183 -11.31 12.42 4.66
N LEU A 184 -12.29 12.57 5.53
CA LEU A 184 -12.61 11.60 6.57
C LEU A 184 -13.71 10.67 6.03
N LEU A 185 -13.47 9.36 6.09
CA LEU A 185 -14.38 8.31 5.65
C LEU A 185 -14.62 7.33 6.79
N HIS A 186 -15.81 6.69 6.79
CA HIS A 186 -16.19 5.73 7.81
C HIS A 186 -15.89 4.31 7.35
N TYR A 187 -15.17 3.58 8.19
CA TYR A 187 -14.66 2.25 7.86
C TYR A 187 -15.56 1.17 8.44
N ALA A 188 -16.09 0.29 7.59
CA ALA A 188 -16.81 -0.90 8.01
C ALA A 188 -15.78 -1.95 8.44
N ASP A 189 -15.57 -2.10 9.75
CA ASP A 189 -14.53 -2.95 10.36
C ASP A 189 -15.06 -4.28 10.89
N GLU A 190 -16.34 -4.59 10.70
CA GLU A 190 -16.94 -5.87 11.05
C GLU A 190 -16.72 -6.93 9.95
N GLY A 191 -16.90 -8.20 10.31
CA GLY A 191 -16.86 -9.32 9.38
C GLY A 191 -15.44 -9.76 8.97
N ASP A 192 -15.37 -10.46 7.83
CA ASP A 192 -14.09 -10.93 7.28
C ASP A 192 -13.20 -9.72 6.91
N PRO A 193 -11.92 -9.71 7.30
CA PRO A 193 -11.01 -8.64 6.94
C PRO A 193 -10.94 -8.32 5.45
N ALA A 194 -11.16 -9.30 4.58
CA ALA A 194 -11.08 -9.15 3.13
C ALA A 194 -12.28 -8.41 2.49
N ILE A 195 -13.32 -8.08 3.27
CA ILE A 195 -14.50 -7.34 2.76
C ILE A 195 -14.67 -5.99 3.47
N ARG A 196 -13.69 -5.57 4.25
CA ARG A 196 -13.72 -4.31 4.97
C ARG A 196 -13.32 -3.15 4.07
N GLY A 197 -13.97 -2.01 4.24
CA GLY A 197 -13.70 -0.85 3.42
C GLY A 197 -14.49 0.37 3.84
N PHE A 198 -14.52 1.39 2.99
CA PHE A 198 -15.19 2.66 3.28
C PHE A 198 -16.63 2.64 2.84
N VAL A 199 -17.55 2.81 3.80
CA VAL A 199 -19.00 2.74 3.59
C VAL A 199 -19.44 3.70 2.46
N GLU A 200 -18.90 4.90 2.42
CA GLU A 200 -19.25 5.92 1.41
C GLU A 200 -18.81 5.54 -0.01
N LEU A 201 -17.87 4.60 -0.15
CA LEU A 201 -17.30 4.19 -1.43
C LEU A 201 -17.76 2.80 -1.88
N MET A 202 -18.34 2.02 -0.97
CA MET A 202 -18.86 0.69 -1.27
C MET A 202 -20.10 0.76 -2.19
N PRO A 203 -20.22 -0.15 -3.17
CA PRO A 203 -21.48 -0.31 -3.91
C PRO A 203 -22.64 -0.64 -2.97
N PRO A 204 -23.84 -0.07 -3.16
CA PRO A 204 -24.99 -0.34 -2.28
C PRO A 204 -25.36 -1.82 -2.17
N ALA A 205 -25.20 -2.59 -3.25
CA ALA A 205 -25.44 -4.04 -3.25
C ALA A 205 -24.43 -4.78 -2.38
N PHE A 206 -23.14 -4.41 -2.47
CA PHE A 206 -22.07 -4.96 -1.65
C PHE A 206 -22.31 -4.63 -0.17
N LEU A 207 -22.59 -3.36 0.14
CA LEU A 207 -22.87 -2.91 1.50
C LEU A 207 -24.06 -3.67 2.10
N SER A 208 -25.18 -3.84 1.35
CA SER A 208 -26.36 -4.53 1.87
C SER A 208 -26.12 -6.03 2.08
N TYR A 209 -25.27 -6.64 1.30
CA TYR A 209 -24.96 -8.07 1.41
C TYR A 209 -23.99 -8.37 2.56
N TRP A 210 -22.87 -7.65 2.61
CA TRP A 210 -21.80 -7.91 3.56
C TRP A 210 -21.94 -7.15 4.90
N ASN A 211 -22.58 -5.98 4.87
CA ASN A 211 -22.77 -5.09 6.02
C ASN A 211 -24.25 -4.72 6.20
N PRO A 212 -25.18 -5.70 6.37
CA PRO A 212 -26.61 -5.45 6.39
C PRO A 212 -27.07 -4.53 7.51
N LYS A 213 -26.40 -4.53 8.65
CA LYS A 213 -26.72 -3.64 9.78
C LYS A 213 -26.40 -2.18 9.49
N ILE A 214 -25.30 -1.92 8.76
CA ILE A 214 -24.96 -0.57 8.30
C ILE A 214 -25.95 -0.15 7.23
N SER A 215 -26.21 -1.01 6.25
CA SER A 215 -27.15 -0.74 5.15
C SER A 215 -28.57 -0.48 5.63
N SER A 216 -29.03 -1.13 6.69
CA SER A 216 -30.36 -0.92 7.29
C SER A 216 -30.43 0.30 8.22
N GLY A 217 -29.30 0.89 8.58
CA GLY A 217 -29.20 1.98 9.56
C GLY A 217 -29.29 1.52 11.02
N GLU A 218 -29.18 0.22 11.30
CA GLU A 218 -29.04 -0.31 12.66
C GLU A 218 -27.73 0.14 13.30
N ILE A 219 -26.63 0.13 12.51
CA ILE A 219 -25.37 0.79 12.85
C ILE A 219 -25.31 2.08 12.02
N LYS A 220 -25.10 3.21 12.70
CA LYS A 220 -24.99 4.51 12.03
C LYS A 220 -23.56 4.81 11.63
N LEU A 221 -23.38 5.64 10.60
CA LEU A 221 -22.05 6.07 10.15
C LEU A 221 -21.22 6.70 11.28
N GLU A 222 -21.88 7.50 12.13
CA GLU A 222 -21.25 8.17 13.26
C GLU A 222 -20.69 7.23 14.35
N ASP A 223 -21.15 5.97 14.36
CA ASP A 223 -20.71 4.92 15.30
C ASP A 223 -19.50 4.13 14.74
N LEU A 224 -19.18 4.30 13.45
CA LEU A 224 -18.07 3.60 12.82
C LEU A 224 -16.73 4.35 12.99
N PRO A 225 -15.61 3.63 12.97
CA PRO A 225 -14.29 4.26 12.94
C PRO A 225 -14.15 5.20 11.76
N ALA A 226 -13.77 6.45 12.04
CA ALA A 226 -13.50 7.43 11.01
C ALA A 226 -12.01 7.47 10.67
N VAL A 227 -11.67 7.25 9.40
CA VAL A 227 -10.30 7.16 8.91
C VAL A 227 -10.02 8.30 7.94
N GLN A 228 -8.91 9.00 8.18
CA GLN A 228 -8.43 10.02 7.25
C GLN A 228 -7.77 9.33 6.05
N CYS A 229 -8.26 9.61 4.85
CA CYS A 229 -7.63 9.13 3.63
C CYS A 229 -6.73 10.18 2.96
N VAL A 230 -5.82 9.72 2.14
CA VAL A 230 -4.89 10.54 1.35
C VAL A 230 -4.97 10.15 -0.13
N THR A 231 -4.47 11.02 -1.02
CA THR A 231 -4.43 10.68 -2.45
C THR A 231 -3.20 9.84 -2.77
N ALA A 232 -3.32 8.91 -3.74
CA ALA A 232 -2.16 8.19 -4.27
C ALA A 232 -1.09 9.16 -4.80
N LYS A 233 -1.49 10.28 -5.41
CA LYS A 233 -0.59 11.37 -5.82
C LYS A 233 0.26 11.89 -4.66
N SER A 234 -0.34 12.18 -3.50
CA SER A 234 0.41 12.71 -2.35
C SER A 234 1.30 11.63 -1.74
N LEU A 235 0.80 10.40 -1.58
CA LEU A 235 1.56 9.28 -1.04
C LEU A 235 2.80 8.98 -1.88
N LEU A 236 2.63 8.76 -3.19
CA LEU A 236 3.73 8.41 -4.08
C LEU A 236 4.77 9.54 -4.18
N ARG A 237 4.33 10.80 -4.13
CA ARG A 237 5.24 11.95 -4.05
C ARG A 237 6.07 11.94 -2.78
N GLU A 238 5.46 11.76 -1.62
CA GLU A 238 6.17 11.73 -0.33
C GLU A 238 7.16 10.56 -0.23
N LEU A 239 6.78 9.41 -0.79
CA LEU A 239 7.67 8.26 -0.91
C LEU A 239 8.69 8.41 -2.05
N HIS A 240 8.59 9.47 -2.85
CA HIS A 240 9.37 9.69 -4.07
C HIS A 240 9.31 8.50 -5.05
N VAL A 241 8.19 7.85 -5.16
CA VAL A 241 7.96 6.75 -6.10
C VAL A 241 7.58 7.34 -7.45
N HIS A 242 8.39 7.07 -8.47
CA HIS A 242 8.19 7.56 -9.83
C HIS A 242 7.95 6.44 -10.83
N HIS A 243 8.08 5.18 -10.38
CA HIS A 243 7.89 4.01 -11.22
C HIS A 243 7.26 2.86 -10.42
N ILE A 244 6.28 2.21 -11.04
CA ILE A 244 5.60 1.01 -10.56
C ILE A 244 5.43 0.08 -11.76
N ASP A 245 5.89 -1.17 -11.65
CA ASP A 245 5.68 -2.16 -12.71
C ASP A 245 4.27 -2.75 -12.64
N ILE A 246 3.81 -3.08 -11.43
CA ILE A 246 2.45 -3.56 -11.20
C ILE A 246 1.83 -2.78 -10.03
N TRP A 247 0.65 -2.23 -10.24
CA TRP A 247 -0.20 -1.75 -9.16
C TRP A 247 -1.41 -2.68 -9.01
N VAL A 248 -1.47 -3.38 -7.90
CA VAL A 248 -2.66 -4.12 -7.47
C VAL A 248 -3.56 -3.19 -6.68
N LEU A 249 -4.78 -3.02 -7.13
CA LEU A 249 -5.74 -2.10 -6.55
C LEU A 249 -7.03 -2.86 -6.21
N ASP A 250 -7.11 -3.32 -4.98
CA ASP A 250 -8.24 -4.06 -4.41
C ASP A 250 -8.57 -3.43 -3.04
N VAL A 251 -9.49 -2.48 -3.05
CA VAL A 251 -9.81 -1.63 -1.90
C VAL A 251 -11.32 -1.58 -1.62
N GLU A 252 -11.98 -2.71 -1.92
CA GLU A 252 -13.38 -2.98 -1.55
C GLU A 252 -14.35 -1.84 -1.95
N GLY A 253 -14.22 -1.42 -3.21
CA GLY A 253 -15.09 -0.43 -3.82
C GLY A 253 -14.54 0.99 -3.88
N ALA A 254 -13.37 1.28 -3.33
CA ALA A 254 -12.76 2.61 -3.41
C ALA A 254 -11.89 2.83 -4.67
N GLU A 255 -11.74 1.85 -5.56
CA GLU A 255 -10.82 1.87 -6.72
C GLU A 255 -11.02 3.12 -7.60
N GLU A 256 -12.28 3.45 -7.95
CA GLU A 256 -12.60 4.64 -8.76
C GLU A 256 -12.12 5.92 -8.07
N SER A 257 -12.28 6.01 -6.74
CA SER A 257 -11.83 7.14 -5.94
C SER A 257 -10.31 7.23 -5.91
N VAL A 258 -9.62 6.12 -5.73
CA VAL A 258 -8.14 6.05 -5.73
C VAL A 258 -7.57 6.45 -7.09
N LEU A 259 -8.14 5.96 -8.18
CA LEU A 259 -7.72 6.32 -9.55
C LEU A 259 -7.85 7.82 -9.81
N LYS A 260 -8.96 8.45 -9.37
CA LYS A 260 -9.15 9.90 -9.46
C LYS A 260 -8.14 10.70 -8.64
N GLY A 261 -7.65 10.12 -7.53
CA GLY A 261 -6.61 10.70 -6.67
C GLY A 261 -5.18 10.46 -7.16
N THR A 262 -5.00 9.86 -8.35
CA THR A 262 -3.70 9.50 -8.92
C THR A 262 -3.26 10.51 -9.96
N ASP A 263 -1.99 10.90 -9.94
CA ASP A 263 -1.38 11.75 -10.97
C ASP A 263 -0.52 10.90 -11.90
N PHE A 264 -1.16 10.31 -12.93
CA PHE A 264 -0.50 9.47 -13.92
C PHE A 264 0.60 10.17 -14.73
N SER A 265 0.68 11.51 -14.67
CA SER A 265 1.76 12.26 -15.33
C SER A 265 3.05 12.29 -14.50
N LYS A 266 2.99 11.92 -13.22
CA LYS A 266 4.11 11.99 -12.27
C LYS A 266 4.64 10.61 -11.85
N VAL A 267 3.89 9.56 -12.08
CA VAL A 267 4.28 8.18 -11.82
C VAL A 267 4.12 7.35 -13.08
N ARG A 268 5.16 6.65 -13.47
CA ARG A 268 5.09 5.66 -14.54
C ARG A 268 4.53 4.36 -13.96
N ILE A 269 3.40 3.90 -14.50
CA ILE A 269 2.79 2.62 -14.12
C ILE A 269 2.72 1.76 -15.38
N ASN A 270 3.28 0.54 -15.32
CA ASN A 270 3.31 -0.36 -16.47
C ASN A 270 2.06 -1.24 -16.56
N ALA A 271 1.53 -1.70 -15.42
CA ALA A 271 0.30 -2.48 -15.35
C ALA A 271 -0.49 -2.14 -14.10
N ILE A 272 -1.82 -2.26 -14.20
CA ILE A 272 -2.76 -2.17 -13.07
C ILE A 272 -3.62 -3.43 -13.11
N ALA A 273 -3.67 -4.15 -11.98
CA ALA A 273 -4.64 -5.20 -11.72
C ALA A 273 -5.62 -4.68 -10.69
N MET A 274 -6.88 -4.60 -11.01
CA MET A 274 -7.89 -4.08 -10.08
C MET A 274 -9.14 -4.94 -10.07
N GLU A 275 -9.81 -5.01 -8.93
CA GLU A 275 -11.10 -5.67 -8.86
C GLU A 275 -12.11 -5.02 -9.82
N CYS A 276 -12.82 -5.84 -10.56
CA CYS A 276 -13.91 -5.44 -11.47
C CYS A 276 -15.13 -6.28 -11.15
N ASP A 277 -15.80 -5.92 -10.04
CA ASP A 277 -17.00 -6.63 -9.56
C ASP A 277 -18.06 -6.75 -10.66
N THR A 278 -18.52 -7.98 -10.86
CA THR A 278 -19.55 -8.30 -11.85
C THR A 278 -20.91 -7.68 -11.52
N HIS A 279 -21.10 -7.20 -10.31
CA HIS A 279 -22.36 -6.63 -9.82
C HIS A 279 -22.50 -5.11 -10.09
N ASP A 280 -21.40 -4.42 -10.43
CA ASP A 280 -21.44 -2.99 -10.77
C ASP A 280 -20.70 -2.69 -12.09
N ILE A 281 -21.25 -3.16 -13.19
CA ILE A 281 -20.72 -2.92 -14.53
C ILE A 281 -20.52 -1.43 -14.85
N PRO A 282 -21.45 -0.51 -14.50
CA PRO A 282 -21.23 0.93 -14.70
C PRO A 282 -20.01 1.46 -13.95
N LYS A 283 -19.75 1.00 -12.73
CA LYS A 283 -18.59 1.41 -11.95
C LYS A 283 -17.28 0.88 -12.58
N ASN A 284 -17.28 -0.39 -13.00
CA ASN A 284 -16.15 -0.98 -13.70
C ASN A 284 -15.80 -0.18 -14.96
N LYS A 285 -16.82 0.19 -15.75
CA LYS A 285 -16.61 1.03 -16.93
C LYS A 285 -15.99 2.39 -16.57
N ARG A 286 -16.44 3.06 -15.53
CA ARG A 286 -15.84 4.33 -15.11
C ARG A 286 -14.39 4.16 -14.66
N LYS A 287 -14.05 3.05 -13.96
CA LYS A 287 -12.68 2.72 -13.57
C LYS A 287 -11.79 2.52 -14.79
N THR A 288 -12.22 1.70 -15.75
CA THR A 288 -11.45 1.46 -16.98
C THR A 288 -11.34 2.71 -17.86
N ASP A 289 -12.41 3.51 -18.01
CA ASP A 289 -12.38 4.78 -18.76
C ASP A 289 -11.30 5.74 -18.21
N ILE A 290 -11.16 5.84 -16.88
CA ILE A 290 -10.11 6.65 -16.25
C ILE A 290 -8.73 6.14 -16.69
N ILE A 291 -8.46 4.84 -16.56
CA ILE A 291 -7.16 4.24 -16.86
C ILE A 291 -6.86 4.32 -18.37
N GLU A 292 -7.83 4.00 -19.21
CA GLU A 292 -7.69 4.03 -20.67
C GLU A 292 -7.41 5.44 -21.19
N SER A 293 -7.97 6.48 -20.56
CA SER A 293 -7.65 7.87 -20.89
C SER A 293 -6.16 8.24 -20.68
N HIS A 294 -5.43 7.40 -19.91
CA HIS A 294 -4.00 7.53 -19.68
C HIS A 294 -3.15 6.54 -20.49
N GLY A 295 -3.72 5.93 -21.54
CA GLY A 295 -3.01 5.10 -22.51
C GLY A 295 -2.88 3.64 -22.12
N PHE A 296 -3.76 3.14 -21.25
CA PHE A 296 -3.84 1.73 -20.94
C PHE A 296 -4.86 1.02 -21.83
N GLU A 297 -4.66 -0.28 -21.97
CA GLU A 297 -5.63 -1.23 -22.54
C GLU A 297 -6.02 -2.21 -21.43
N CYS A 298 -7.32 -2.37 -21.20
CA CYS A 298 -7.85 -3.22 -20.14
C CYS A 298 -8.51 -4.49 -20.68
N THR A 299 -8.26 -5.61 -20.03
CA THR A 299 -8.88 -6.91 -20.31
C THR A 299 -9.48 -7.48 -19.04
N LEU A 300 -10.71 -7.96 -19.08
CA LEU A 300 -11.33 -8.64 -17.95
C LEU A 300 -10.81 -10.07 -17.87
N VAL A 301 -10.25 -10.41 -16.72
CA VAL A 301 -9.76 -11.77 -16.40
C VAL A 301 -10.43 -12.17 -15.08
N GLN A 302 -11.34 -13.13 -15.15
CA GLN A 302 -12.20 -13.52 -14.01
C GLN A 302 -12.97 -12.32 -13.45
N ARG A 303 -12.67 -11.87 -12.23
CA ARG A 303 -13.25 -10.69 -11.56
C ARG A 303 -12.34 -9.47 -11.62
N ASN A 304 -11.20 -9.56 -12.31
CA ASN A 304 -10.17 -8.53 -12.30
C ASN A 304 -10.01 -7.88 -13.66
N CYS A 305 -9.91 -6.57 -13.69
CA CYS A 305 -9.49 -5.81 -14.86
C CYS A 305 -7.96 -5.72 -14.87
N MET A 306 -7.35 -6.43 -15.82
CA MET A 306 -5.92 -6.37 -16.09
C MET A 306 -5.66 -5.30 -17.13
N CYS A 307 -5.01 -4.20 -16.73
CA CYS A 307 -4.78 -3.04 -17.58
C CYS A 307 -3.28 -2.84 -17.83
N ARG A 308 -2.87 -2.83 -19.08
CA ARG A 308 -1.48 -2.66 -19.51
C ARG A 308 -1.27 -1.30 -20.15
N ASN A 309 -0.24 -0.58 -19.74
CA ASN A 309 0.11 0.70 -20.34
C ASN A 309 0.79 0.50 -21.71
N LEU A 310 0.16 1.02 -22.76
CA LEU A 310 0.66 0.90 -24.13
C LEU A 310 1.72 1.96 -24.48
N LEU A 311 1.77 3.05 -23.74
CA LEU A 311 2.74 4.14 -23.95
C LEU A 311 4.14 3.76 -23.47
N HIS A 312 4.22 2.84 -22.55
CA HIS A 312 5.47 2.34 -22.00
C HIS A 312 5.64 0.87 -22.40
N LYS A 313 6.27 0.62 -23.55
CA LYS A 313 6.65 -0.75 -23.93
C LYS A 313 7.57 -1.31 -22.83
N THR A 314 7.06 -2.22 -22.03
CA THR A 314 7.93 -3.15 -21.31
C THR A 314 8.77 -3.84 -22.38
N SER A 315 10.08 -3.93 -22.20
CA SER A 315 10.94 -4.73 -23.09
C SER A 315 10.29 -6.10 -23.22
N ALA A 316 9.84 -6.42 -24.42
CA ALA A 316 8.91 -7.49 -24.71
C ALA A 316 9.32 -8.80 -24.05
N ALA A 317 8.32 -9.51 -23.51
CA ALA A 317 8.44 -10.95 -23.36
C ALA A 317 8.81 -11.55 -24.73
N PRO A 318 9.77 -12.45 -24.81
CA PRO A 318 10.07 -13.16 -26.07
C PRO A 318 8.80 -13.87 -26.53
N GLN A 319 8.44 -13.66 -27.79
CA GLN A 319 7.36 -14.36 -28.49
C GLN A 319 7.64 -15.87 -28.53
#